data_749be2aaa1278f19b24b8e54e099bf84
#
_entry.id   749be2aaa1278f19b24b8e54e099bf84
#
_cell.length_a   1.000
_cell.length_b   1.000
_cell.length_c   1.000
_cell.angle_alpha   90.00
_cell.angle_beta   90.00
_cell.angle_gamma   90.00
#
_symmetry.space_group_name_H-M   'P 1'
#
loop_
_entity.id
_entity.type
_entity.pdbx_description
1 polymer ?
#
loop_
_entity_poly.entity_id
_entity_poly.type
_entity_poly.pdbx_seq_one_letter_code
_entity_poly.pdbx_strand_id
1 'polypeptide(L)'
;MTLLAPTEVLETARLVLRRMDASDLDYFIAIHQDPDVARYISGKPRPPAETEKWFQDVQDSYAHASLGPLAVIRKSDGARVGRCGLSDAAIDRAAPPGGLQRAWLFRTHAPADAQIQALPELGYTFGKAHWGQGYASEAARAVYDYAQAQREFAEIMSVIHPDNGGSLAVAAKFGVRYVGDVDVIGQPYKRFHWPLAAPRKVA
;
A
#
# COMPACT_ATOMS: atom_id res chain seq x y z
N MET A 1 -16.90 2.72 -8.62
CA MET A 1 -15.90 1.78 -8.12
C MET A 1 -15.72 2.06 -6.64
N THR A 2 -16.16 1.18 -5.77
CA THR A 2 -16.13 1.44 -4.32
C THR A 2 -15.45 0.27 -3.63
N LEU A 3 -14.17 0.42 -3.30
CA LEU A 3 -13.40 -0.64 -2.66
C LEU A 3 -13.61 -0.58 -1.18
N LEU A 4 -14.12 -0.09 -0.43
CA LEU A 4 -14.57 -0.02 0.95
C LEU A 4 -15.43 1.23 1.14
N ALA A 5 -16.69 1.06 1.38
CA ALA A 5 -17.55 2.16 1.79
C ALA A 5 -16.96 2.82 3.07
N PRO A 6 -17.23 4.11 3.33
CA PRO A 6 -16.66 4.80 4.49
C PRO A 6 -16.88 4.09 5.84
N THR A 7 -17.96 3.35 5.96
CA THR A 7 -18.33 2.59 7.17
C THR A 7 -17.96 1.11 7.12
N GLU A 8 -17.44 0.63 5.99
CA GLU A 8 -17.09 -0.77 5.82
C GLU A 8 -15.72 -1.05 6.45
N VAL A 9 -15.58 -2.20 7.08
CA VAL A 9 -14.34 -2.67 7.70
C VAL A 9 -14.01 -4.07 7.22
N LEU A 10 -12.72 -4.39 7.11
CA LEU A 10 -12.25 -5.75 6.94
C LEU A 10 -11.87 -6.31 8.31
N GLU A 11 -12.38 -7.47 8.62
CA GLU A 11 -12.07 -8.13 9.88
C GLU A 11 -11.30 -9.43 9.65
N THR A 12 -10.35 -9.68 10.53
CA THR A 12 -9.60 -10.93 10.61
C THR A 12 -9.73 -11.53 12.01
N ALA A 13 -9.02 -12.60 12.30
CA ALA A 13 -9.01 -13.18 13.64
C ALA A 13 -8.52 -12.18 14.72
N ARG A 14 -7.53 -11.33 14.39
CA ARG A 14 -6.87 -10.44 15.36
C ARG A 14 -6.99 -8.96 15.03
N LEU A 15 -7.40 -8.59 13.81
CA LEU A 15 -7.31 -7.24 13.31
C LEU A 15 -8.66 -6.72 12.78
N VAL A 16 -8.83 -5.40 12.87
CA VAL A 16 -9.82 -4.63 12.13
C VAL A 16 -9.06 -3.66 11.22
N LEU A 17 -9.39 -3.64 9.93
CA LEU A 17 -8.86 -2.68 8.96
C LEU A 17 -10.01 -1.75 8.56
N ARG A 18 -9.83 -0.45 8.74
CA ARG A 18 -10.81 0.58 8.39
C ARG A 18 -10.15 1.77 7.69
N ARG A 19 -10.93 2.60 7.02
CA ARG A 19 -10.42 3.88 6.53
C ARG A 19 -9.81 4.66 7.70
N MET A 20 -8.73 5.39 7.41
CA MET A 20 -8.09 6.27 8.37
C MET A 20 -8.97 7.48 8.64
N ASP A 21 -9.02 7.91 9.88
CA ASP A 21 -9.63 9.17 10.31
C ASP A 21 -8.62 10.04 11.06
N ALA A 22 -9.00 11.26 11.38
CA ALA A 22 -8.09 12.24 12.01
C ALA A 22 -7.43 11.74 13.30
N SER A 23 -8.06 10.81 14.03
CA SER A 23 -7.51 10.24 15.26
C SER A 23 -6.30 9.32 15.03
N ASP A 24 -6.03 8.93 13.78
CA ASP A 24 -4.91 8.07 13.43
C ASP A 24 -3.61 8.85 13.13
N LEU A 25 -3.71 10.15 12.89
CA LEU A 25 -2.58 10.96 12.41
C LEU A 25 -1.37 10.91 13.34
N ASP A 26 -1.56 11.10 14.64
CA ASP A 26 -0.47 11.10 15.62
C ASP A 26 0.29 9.77 15.64
N TYR A 27 -0.43 8.65 15.49
CA TYR A 27 0.19 7.34 15.38
C TYR A 27 1.08 7.25 14.13
N PHE A 28 0.61 7.73 12.97
CA PHE A 28 1.40 7.69 11.73
C PHE A 28 2.57 8.67 11.77
N ILE A 29 2.44 9.83 12.41
CA ILE A 29 3.58 10.72 12.66
C ILE A 29 4.66 9.97 13.46
N ALA A 30 4.27 9.32 14.56
CA ALA A 30 5.21 8.59 15.41
C ALA A 30 5.94 7.47 14.66
N ILE A 31 5.23 6.62 13.92
CA ILE A 31 5.88 5.50 13.20
C ILE A 31 6.70 5.94 11.99
N HIS A 32 6.34 7.04 11.31
CA HIS A 32 7.12 7.58 10.20
C HIS A 32 8.40 8.31 10.66
N GLN A 33 8.47 8.71 11.93
CA GLN A 33 9.67 9.24 12.56
C GLN A 33 10.62 8.14 13.07
N ASP A 34 10.16 6.89 13.22
CA ASP A 34 11.02 5.77 13.57
C ASP A 34 11.95 5.45 12.39
N PRO A 35 13.29 5.54 12.58
CA PRO A 35 14.26 5.33 11.49
C PRO A 35 14.20 3.92 10.90
N ASP A 36 13.88 2.90 11.69
CA ASP A 36 13.78 1.52 11.21
C ASP A 36 12.54 1.33 10.33
N VAL A 37 11.43 1.98 10.68
CA VAL A 37 10.19 1.97 9.89
C VAL A 37 10.38 2.79 8.62
N ALA A 38 10.92 4.01 8.74
CA ALA A 38 11.12 4.94 7.63
C ALA A 38 12.12 4.43 6.58
N ARG A 39 13.06 3.59 6.98
CA ARG A 39 14.16 3.07 6.15
C ARG A 39 13.71 2.57 4.77
N TYR A 40 12.58 1.85 4.73
CA TYR A 40 12.06 1.24 3.50
C TYR A 40 10.83 1.95 2.92
N ILE A 41 10.45 3.10 3.49
CA ILE A 41 9.31 3.90 3.01
C ILE A 41 9.80 5.15 2.28
N SER A 42 10.70 5.90 2.94
CA SER A 42 11.21 7.20 2.48
C SER A 42 12.74 7.29 2.54
N GLY A 43 13.41 6.21 3.01
CA GLY A 43 14.85 6.17 3.21
C GLY A 43 15.35 6.92 4.45
N LYS A 44 14.50 7.76 5.05
CA LYS A 44 14.81 8.57 6.25
C LYS A 44 13.54 8.87 7.04
N PRO A 45 13.66 9.17 8.37
CA PRO A 45 12.54 9.66 9.16
C PRO A 45 11.85 10.87 8.50
N ARG A 46 10.51 10.87 8.49
CA ARG A 46 9.73 11.98 7.92
C ARG A 46 9.45 13.03 8.97
N PRO A 47 9.66 14.33 8.67
CA PRO A 47 9.11 15.39 9.47
C PRO A 47 7.57 15.26 9.60
N PRO A 48 6.95 15.70 10.72
CA PRO A 48 5.50 15.65 10.90
C PRO A 48 4.72 16.21 9.71
N ALA A 49 5.11 17.37 9.18
CA ALA A 49 4.44 18.00 8.04
C ALA A 49 4.43 17.13 6.75
N GLU A 50 5.45 16.31 6.52
CA GLU A 50 5.45 15.36 5.40
C GLU A 50 4.47 14.19 5.64
N THR A 51 4.27 13.79 6.89
CA THR A 51 3.27 12.78 7.25
C THR A 51 1.86 13.34 7.18
N GLU A 52 1.64 14.57 7.60
CA GLU A 52 0.37 15.29 7.47
C GLU A 52 -0.03 15.40 6.00
N LYS A 53 0.91 15.79 5.13
CA LYS A 53 0.68 15.83 3.69
C LYS A 53 0.32 14.44 3.14
N TRP A 54 1.08 13.41 3.48
CA TRP A 54 0.78 12.04 3.08
C TRP A 54 -0.61 11.61 3.58
N PHE A 55 -0.98 11.99 4.79
CA PHE A 55 -2.29 11.67 5.36
C PHE A 55 -3.42 12.34 4.57
N GLN A 56 -3.22 13.60 4.12
CA GLN A 56 -4.14 14.28 3.23
C GLN A 56 -4.24 13.57 1.88
N ASP A 57 -3.11 13.17 1.27
CA ASP A 57 -3.10 12.39 0.03
C ASP A 57 -3.91 11.09 0.16
N VAL A 58 -3.88 10.45 1.35
CA VAL A 58 -4.72 9.26 1.65
C VAL A 58 -6.20 9.63 1.68
N GLN A 59 -6.60 10.72 2.34
CA GLN A 59 -8.00 11.17 2.39
C GLN A 59 -8.51 11.49 0.98
N ASP A 60 -7.71 12.18 0.18
CA ASP A 60 -8.03 12.53 -1.20
C ASP A 60 -8.18 11.26 -2.07
N SER A 61 -7.33 10.26 -1.85
CA SER A 61 -7.39 8.96 -2.55
C SER A 61 -8.71 8.23 -2.27
N TYR A 62 -9.22 8.26 -1.04
CA TYR A 62 -10.53 7.72 -0.72
C TYR A 62 -11.67 8.43 -1.47
N ALA A 63 -11.55 9.74 -1.65
CA ALA A 63 -12.57 10.53 -2.35
C ALA A 63 -12.57 10.29 -3.86
N HIS A 64 -11.38 10.19 -4.48
CA HIS A 64 -11.24 10.10 -5.94
C HIS A 64 -11.34 8.67 -6.48
N ALA A 65 -10.74 7.71 -5.78
CA ALA A 65 -10.57 6.35 -6.29
C ALA A 65 -11.22 5.29 -5.41
N SER A 66 -11.74 5.66 -4.25
CA SER A 66 -12.19 4.72 -3.20
C SER A 66 -11.08 3.73 -2.78
N LEU A 67 -9.84 4.04 -3.10
CA LEU A 67 -8.63 3.30 -2.74
C LEU A 67 -7.85 4.08 -1.70
N GLY A 68 -7.06 3.38 -0.91
CA GLY A 68 -6.15 3.96 0.05
C GLY A 68 -5.69 2.94 1.08
N PRO A 69 -4.59 3.20 1.77
CA PRO A 69 -4.18 2.40 2.90
C PRO A 69 -5.19 2.52 4.03
N LEU A 70 -5.49 1.41 4.69
CA LEU A 70 -6.41 1.32 5.83
C LEU A 70 -5.61 1.33 7.13
N ALA A 71 -6.12 1.95 8.19
CA ALA A 71 -5.59 1.77 9.54
C ALA A 71 -5.83 0.32 9.99
N VAL A 72 -4.81 -0.28 10.59
CA VAL A 72 -4.88 -1.64 11.15
C VAL A 72 -4.92 -1.55 12.67
N ILE A 73 -6.02 -2.03 13.23
CA ILE A 73 -6.33 -1.97 14.66
C ILE A 73 -6.29 -3.40 15.22
N ARG A 74 -5.58 -3.60 16.32
CA ARG A 74 -5.57 -4.89 17.03
C ARG A 74 -6.81 -5.04 17.91
N LYS A 75 -7.57 -6.12 17.73
CA LYS A 75 -8.85 -6.33 18.41
C LYS A 75 -8.73 -6.47 19.92
N SER A 76 -7.62 -7.03 20.43
CA SER A 76 -7.48 -7.35 21.86
C SER A 76 -7.43 -6.13 22.78
N ASP A 77 -6.98 -4.99 22.26
CA ASP A 77 -6.74 -3.77 23.05
C ASP A 77 -7.06 -2.46 22.32
N GLY A 78 -7.53 -2.54 21.08
CA GLY A 78 -7.81 -1.36 20.25
C GLY A 78 -6.58 -0.61 19.78
N ALA A 79 -5.37 -1.15 19.96
CA ALA A 79 -4.14 -0.47 19.56
C ALA A 79 -4.01 -0.38 18.05
N ARG A 80 -3.59 0.79 17.56
CA ARG A 80 -3.13 0.96 16.19
C ARG A 80 -1.80 0.24 16.03
N VAL A 81 -1.70 -0.66 15.05
CA VAL A 81 -0.49 -1.46 14.84
C VAL A 81 0.21 -1.15 13.52
N GLY A 82 -0.50 -0.52 12.59
CA GLY A 82 0.06 -0.16 11.28
C GLY A 82 -1.01 0.26 10.28
N ARG A 83 -0.66 0.12 9.02
CA ARG A 83 -1.55 0.29 7.86
C ARG A 83 -1.39 -0.86 6.87
N CYS A 84 -2.46 -1.17 6.14
CA CYS A 84 -2.43 -2.06 4.99
C CYS A 84 -3.60 -1.71 4.07
N GLY A 85 -3.40 -1.72 2.75
CA GLY A 85 -4.49 -1.40 1.82
C GLY A 85 -4.02 -1.34 0.38
N LEU A 86 -4.93 -0.92 -0.50
CA LEU A 86 -4.67 -0.70 -1.92
C LEU A 86 -4.56 0.80 -2.19
N SER A 87 -3.37 1.28 -2.51
CA SER A 87 -3.16 2.67 -2.95
C SER A 87 -3.58 2.84 -4.41
N ASP A 88 -4.12 4.02 -4.76
CA ASP A 88 -4.38 4.40 -6.16
C ASP A 88 -3.06 4.78 -6.84
N ALA A 89 -2.27 3.76 -7.15
CA ALA A 89 -0.94 3.88 -7.72
C ALA A 89 -0.96 3.87 -9.25
N ALA A 90 0.14 4.29 -9.83
CA ALA A 90 0.36 4.23 -11.26
C ALA A 90 1.80 3.86 -11.59
N ILE A 91 1.99 3.33 -12.79
CA ILE A 91 3.31 3.08 -13.38
C ILE A 91 3.39 3.80 -14.73
N ASP A 92 4.55 4.34 -15.06
CA ASP A 92 4.80 4.86 -16.40
C ASP A 92 4.81 3.70 -17.42
N ARG A 93 4.18 3.89 -18.58
CA ARG A 93 4.15 2.88 -19.64
C ARG A 93 5.50 2.72 -20.34
N ALA A 94 6.30 3.77 -20.34
CA ALA A 94 7.61 3.79 -20.95
C ALA A 94 8.70 4.00 -19.89
N ALA A 95 9.79 3.24 -19.98
CA ALA A 95 11.01 3.57 -19.26
C ALA A 95 11.82 4.62 -20.07
N PRO A 96 12.51 5.56 -19.41
CA PRO A 96 13.47 6.40 -20.09
C PRO A 96 14.62 5.53 -20.66
N PRO A 97 15.30 5.96 -21.72
CA PRO A 97 16.41 5.20 -22.29
C PRO A 97 17.46 4.82 -21.24
N GLY A 98 17.70 3.52 -21.07
CA GLY A 98 18.65 2.99 -20.08
C GLY A 98 18.20 3.10 -18.62
N GLY A 99 16.95 3.49 -18.35
CA GLY A 99 16.39 3.66 -17.01
C GLY A 99 15.27 2.69 -16.67
N LEU A 100 14.69 2.88 -15.50
CA LEU A 100 13.55 2.10 -14.99
C LEU A 100 12.24 2.84 -15.26
N GLN A 101 11.14 2.09 -15.43
CA GLN A 101 9.79 2.67 -15.39
C GLN A 101 9.58 3.32 -14.03
N ARG A 102 8.99 4.51 -13.99
CA ARG A 102 8.62 5.17 -12.73
C ARG A 102 7.30 4.62 -12.19
N ALA A 103 7.22 4.51 -10.87
CA ALA A 103 5.99 4.19 -10.17
C ALA A 103 5.65 5.27 -9.14
N TRP A 104 4.37 5.62 -9.05
CA TRP A 104 3.82 6.58 -8.10
C TRP A 104 2.80 5.87 -7.22
N LEU A 105 2.99 5.93 -5.90
CA LEU A 105 2.09 5.31 -4.93
C LEU A 105 0.75 6.07 -4.79
N PHE A 106 0.72 7.31 -5.25
CA PHE A 106 -0.50 8.08 -5.51
C PHE A 106 -0.47 8.53 -6.97
N ARG A 107 -1.43 8.09 -7.76
CA ARG A 107 -1.53 8.40 -9.19
C ARG A 107 -1.54 9.91 -9.47
N THR A 108 -2.11 10.68 -8.55
CA THR A 108 -2.15 12.15 -8.62
C THR A 108 -0.77 12.81 -8.52
N HIS A 109 0.26 12.09 -8.09
CA HIS A 109 1.64 12.58 -8.06
C HIS A 109 2.39 12.37 -9.38
N ALA A 110 1.80 11.65 -10.33
CA ALA A 110 2.39 11.53 -11.65
C ALA A 110 2.35 12.89 -12.39
N PRO A 111 3.42 13.28 -13.11
CA PRO A 111 3.40 14.46 -13.96
C PRO A 111 2.26 14.39 -14.99
N ALA A 112 1.71 15.56 -15.35
CA ALA A 112 0.56 15.63 -16.26
C ALA A 112 0.85 15.08 -17.68
N ASP A 113 2.12 15.11 -18.09
CA ASP A 113 2.60 14.59 -19.37
C ASP A 113 3.04 13.12 -19.32
N ALA A 114 3.04 12.49 -18.14
CA ALA A 114 3.40 11.08 -17.99
C ALA A 114 2.35 10.16 -18.63
N GLN A 115 2.81 9.18 -19.39
CA GLN A 115 1.93 8.15 -19.97
C GLN A 115 1.72 7.02 -18.97
N ILE A 116 0.81 7.23 -18.03
CA ILE A 116 0.60 6.30 -16.92
C ILE A 116 -0.39 5.18 -17.24
N GLN A 117 -0.18 4.06 -16.59
CA GLN A 117 -1.15 3.00 -16.38
C GLN A 117 -1.52 2.99 -14.90
N ALA A 118 -2.81 3.16 -14.59
CA ALA A 118 -3.30 2.97 -13.23
C ALA A 118 -3.13 1.50 -12.84
N LEU A 119 -2.50 1.26 -11.69
CA LEU A 119 -2.17 -0.08 -11.22
C LEU A 119 -2.18 -0.07 -9.68
N PRO A 120 -3.27 -0.52 -9.04
CA PRO A 120 -3.37 -0.50 -7.58
C PRO A 120 -2.20 -1.21 -6.92
N GLU A 121 -1.68 -0.59 -5.87
CA GLU A 121 -0.54 -1.12 -5.12
C GLU A 121 -0.99 -1.63 -3.75
N LEU A 122 -0.80 -2.93 -3.48
CA LEU A 122 -0.98 -3.51 -2.16
C LEU A 122 0.27 -3.23 -1.32
N GLY A 123 0.12 -2.27 -0.41
CA GLY A 123 1.17 -1.85 0.50
C GLY A 123 0.81 -2.01 1.97
N TYR A 124 1.81 -2.13 2.82
CA TYR A 124 1.65 -2.18 4.27
C TYR A 124 2.87 -1.60 4.99
N THR A 125 2.61 -1.06 6.18
CA THR A 125 3.62 -0.56 7.11
C THR A 125 3.13 -0.80 8.53
N PHE A 126 3.97 -1.36 9.37
CA PHE A 126 3.67 -1.62 10.78
C PHE A 126 4.71 -0.96 11.68
N GLY A 127 4.27 -0.46 12.83
CA GLY A 127 5.18 0.02 13.85
C GLY A 127 6.15 -1.08 14.29
N LYS A 128 7.41 -0.73 14.59
CA LYS A 128 8.49 -1.68 14.91
C LYS A 128 8.12 -2.64 16.04
N ALA A 129 7.42 -2.17 17.07
CA ALA A 129 6.95 -2.98 18.20
C ALA A 129 5.98 -4.12 17.80
N HIS A 130 5.45 -4.08 16.56
CA HIS A 130 4.48 -5.04 16.05
C HIS A 130 5.04 -5.98 14.97
N TRP A 131 6.35 -5.88 14.69
CA TRP A 131 7.01 -6.76 13.72
C TRP A 131 7.15 -8.19 14.25
N GLY A 132 7.28 -9.16 13.35
CA GLY A 132 7.47 -10.58 13.70
C GLY A 132 6.22 -11.29 14.22
N GLN A 133 5.10 -10.58 14.43
CA GLN A 133 3.86 -11.13 15.00
C GLN A 133 2.87 -11.65 13.94
N GLY A 134 3.22 -11.55 12.64
CA GLY A 134 2.39 -12.03 11.53
C GLY A 134 1.28 -11.07 11.10
N TYR A 135 1.14 -9.88 11.70
CA TYR A 135 0.09 -8.92 11.37
C TYR A 135 0.13 -8.46 9.91
N ALA A 136 1.32 -8.23 9.34
CA ALA A 136 1.44 -7.84 7.94
C ALA A 136 0.88 -8.91 6.99
N SER A 137 1.17 -10.18 7.24
CA SER A 137 0.63 -11.29 6.43
C SER A 137 -0.88 -11.43 6.58
N GLU A 138 -1.41 -11.25 7.80
CA GLU A 138 -2.84 -11.35 8.10
C GLU A 138 -3.62 -10.20 7.45
N ALA A 139 -3.15 -8.97 7.60
CA ALA A 139 -3.76 -7.79 6.98
C ALA A 139 -3.70 -7.84 5.46
N ALA A 140 -2.54 -8.18 4.88
CA ALA A 140 -2.39 -8.32 3.44
C ALA A 140 -3.30 -9.41 2.87
N ARG A 141 -3.52 -10.52 3.60
CA ARG A 141 -4.47 -11.56 3.21
C ARG A 141 -5.89 -11.02 3.12
N ALA A 142 -6.35 -10.29 4.15
CA ALA A 142 -7.69 -9.72 4.16
C ALA A 142 -7.92 -8.74 3.00
N VAL A 143 -6.95 -7.85 2.73
CA VAL A 143 -7.02 -6.89 1.62
C VAL A 143 -7.01 -7.60 0.26
N TYR A 144 -6.14 -8.59 0.10
CA TYR A 144 -6.03 -9.37 -1.14
C TYR A 144 -7.29 -10.18 -1.42
N ASP A 145 -7.83 -10.90 -0.42
CA ASP A 145 -9.05 -11.70 -0.56
C ASP A 145 -10.27 -10.79 -0.86
N TYR A 146 -10.33 -9.62 -0.25
CA TYR A 146 -11.34 -8.61 -0.57
C TYR A 146 -11.22 -8.16 -2.02
N ALA A 147 -10.03 -7.78 -2.49
CA ALA A 147 -9.80 -7.36 -3.87
C ALA A 147 -10.15 -8.47 -4.88
N GLN A 148 -9.83 -9.72 -4.55
CA GLN A 148 -10.21 -10.89 -5.35
C GLN A 148 -11.74 -11.04 -5.47
N ALA A 149 -12.46 -10.83 -4.36
CA ALA A 149 -13.92 -10.97 -4.33
C ALA A 149 -14.61 -9.87 -5.16
N GLN A 150 -14.07 -8.66 -5.17
CA GLN A 150 -14.63 -7.53 -5.94
C GLN A 150 -14.49 -7.74 -7.47
N ARG A 151 -13.43 -8.42 -7.91
CA ARG A 151 -13.12 -8.67 -9.34
C ARG A 151 -13.12 -7.39 -10.20
N GLU A 152 -12.71 -6.27 -9.63
CA GLU A 152 -12.65 -4.99 -10.33
C GLU A 152 -11.29 -4.74 -10.99
N PHE A 153 -10.25 -5.38 -10.47
CA PHE A 153 -8.89 -5.21 -10.96
C PHE A 153 -8.46 -6.37 -11.84
N ALA A 154 -7.80 -6.04 -12.94
CA ALA A 154 -7.12 -7.03 -13.76
C ALA A 154 -5.77 -7.43 -13.14
N GLU A 155 -5.15 -6.50 -12.42
CA GLU A 155 -3.82 -6.63 -11.85
C GLU A 155 -3.70 -5.77 -10.58
N ILE A 156 -2.96 -6.26 -9.61
CA ILE A 156 -2.47 -5.51 -8.44
C ILE A 156 -0.97 -5.69 -8.38
N MET A 157 -0.24 -4.64 -8.05
CA MET A 157 1.19 -4.71 -7.82
C MET A 157 1.55 -4.53 -6.35
N SER A 158 2.78 -4.85 -5.99
CA SER A 158 3.50 -4.31 -4.83
C SER A 158 4.88 -3.85 -5.28
N VAL A 159 5.38 -2.79 -4.66
CA VAL A 159 6.76 -2.35 -4.83
C VAL A 159 7.50 -2.49 -3.49
N ILE A 160 8.60 -3.24 -3.49
CA ILE A 160 9.32 -3.63 -2.28
C ILE A 160 10.79 -3.28 -2.42
N HIS A 161 11.33 -2.53 -1.47
CA HIS A 161 12.77 -2.25 -1.43
C HIS A 161 13.55 -3.57 -1.40
N PRO A 162 14.63 -3.73 -2.19
CA PRO A 162 15.36 -5.00 -2.31
C PRO A 162 15.88 -5.55 -0.97
N ASP A 163 16.24 -4.67 -0.03
CA ASP A 163 16.74 -5.05 1.29
C ASP A 163 15.64 -5.25 2.35
N ASN A 164 14.35 -5.05 1.99
CA ASN A 164 13.25 -5.26 2.91
C ASN A 164 12.85 -6.75 2.97
N GLY A 165 13.71 -7.56 3.61
CA GLY A 165 13.50 -8.99 3.76
C GLY A 165 12.16 -9.35 4.43
N GLY A 166 11.67 -8.50 5.35
CA GLY A 166 10.38 -8.70 6.01
C GLY A 166 9.22 -8.63 5.00
N SER A 167 9.17 -7.59 4.17
CA SER A 167 8.15 -7.45 3.14
C SER A 167 8.28 -8.52 2.03
N LEU A 168 9.49 -8.87 1.62
CA LEU A 168 9.72 -9.96 0.66
C LEU A 168 9.19 -11.30 1.20
N ALA A 169 9.41 -11.61 2.48
CA ALA A 169 8.90 -12.82 3.12
C ALA A 169 7.38 -12.84 3.24
N VAL A 170 6.72 -11.68 3.43
CA VAL A 170 5.26 -11.59 3.38
C VAL A 170 4.76 -11.84 1.96
N ALA A 171 5.29 -11.14 0.96
CA ALA A 171 4.89 -11.27 -0.45
C ALA A 171 5.02 -12.72 -0.96
N ALA A 172 6.09 -13.42 -0.59
CA ALA A 172 6.33 -14.82 -0.96
C ALA A 172 5.19 -15.78 -0.54
N LYS A 173 4.44 -15.47 0.53
CA LYS A 173 3.32 -16.29 1.00
C LYS A 173 2.10 -16.27 0.08
N PHE A 174 2.06 -15.35 -0.89
CA PHE A 174 0.93 -15.12 -1.77
C PHE A 174 1.16 -15.62 -3.21
N GLY A 175 2.32 -16.21 -3.48
CA GLY A 175 2.64 -16.66 -4.84
C GLY A 175 2.81 -15.50 -5.83
N VAL A 176 3.20 -14.32 -5.34
CA VAL A 176 3.45 -13.16 -6.19
C VAL A 176 4.61 -13.40 -7.15
N ARG A 177 4.52 -12.85 -8.37
CA ARG A 177 5.54 -12.98 -9.39
C ARG A 177 6.35 -11.70 -9.51
N TYR A 178 7.66 -11.79 -9.38
CA TYR A 178 8.57 -10.69 -9.71
C TYR A 178 8.47 -10.37 -11.21
N VAL A 179 8.31 -9.09 -11.56
CA VAL A 179 8.12 -8.63 -12.95
C VAL A 179 9.13 -7.58 -13.41
N GLY A 180 10.12 -7.30 -12.58
CA GLY A 180 11.19 -6.34 -12.89
C GLY A 180 11.33 -5.28 -11.81
N ASP A 181 12.33 -4.43 -11.95
CA ASP A 181 12.54 -3.29 -11.05
C ASP A 181 11.84 -2.04 -11.61
N VAL A 182 11.44 -1.14 -10.73
CA VAL A 182 10.85 0.16 -11.03
C VAL A 182 11.50 1.24 -10.18
N ASP A 183 11.51 2.47 -10.69
CA ASP A 183 11.94 3.64 -9.93
C ASP A 183 10.78 4.13 -9.05
N VAL A 184 11.00 4.11 -7.75
CA VAL A 184 10.12 4.77 -6.76
C VAL A 184 10.94 5.83 -6.05
N ILE A 185 10.56 7.10 -6.17
CA ILE A 185 11.26 8.24 -5.54
C ILE A 185 12.77 8.31 -5.82
N GLY A 186 13.21 7.95 -7.04
CA GLY A 186 14.63 7.99 -7.45
C GLY A 186 15.45 6.79 -7.00
N GLN A 187 14.83 5.71 -6.57
CA GLN A 187 15.50 4.47 -6.15
C GLN A 187 14.87 3.23 -6.78
N PRO A 188 15.65 2.16 -7.03
CA PRO A 188 15.11 0.93 -7.58
C PRO A 188 14.37 0.12 -6.52
N TYR A 189 13.14 -0.26 -6.83
CA TYR A 189 12.32 -1.17 -6.06
C TYR A 189 11.95 -2.38 -6.90
N LYS A 190 11.82 -3.56 -6.27
CA LYS A 190 11.31 -4.76 -6.90
C LYS A 190 9.80 -4.64 -7.07
N ARG A 191 9.30 -4.78 -8.30
CA ARG A 191 7.86 -4.85 -8.58
C ARG A 191 7.41 -6.30 -8.65
N PHE A 192 6.32 -6.57 -7.95
CA PHE A 192 5.65 -7.87 -7.95
C PHE A 192 4.23 -7.73 -8.47
N HIS A 193 3.82 -8.72 -9.27
CA HIS A 193 2.45 -8.91 -9.69
C HIS A 193 1.75 -9.90 -8.74
N TRP A 194 0.56 -9.54 -8.28
CA TRP A 194 -0.28 -10.39 -7.47
C TRP A 194 -1.28 -11.14 -8.37
N PRO A 195 -1.38 -12.48 -8.27
CA PRO A 195 -2.30 -13.24 -9.08
C PRO A 195 -3.74 -12.95 -8.67
N LEU A 196 -4.56 -12.46 -9.60
CA LEU A 196 -5.98 -12.22 -9.39
C LEU A 196 -6.82 -13.16 -10.25
N ALA A 197 -8.02 -13.50 -9.78
CA ALA A 197 -9.03 -14.09 -10.62
C ALA A 197 -9.45 -13.10 -11.71
N ALA A 198 -9.79 -13.60 -12.90
CA ALA A 198 -10.22 -12.74 -14.00
C ALA A 198 -11.35 -11.78 -13.58
N PRO A 199 -11.33 -10.51 -14.00
CA PRO A 199 -12.39 -9.54 -13.74
C PRO A 199 -13.74 -10.06 -14.20
N ARG A 200 -14.83 -9.65 -13.52
CA ARG A 200 -16.16 -9.91 -14.02
C ARG A 200 -16.35 -9.15 -15.34
N LYS A 201 -16.77 -9.83 -16.39
CA LYS A 201 -17.23 -9.12 -17.60
C LYS A 201 -18.48 -8.34 -17.21
N VAL A 202 -18.39 -7.03 -17.35
CA VAL A 202 -19.60 -6.18 -17.29
C VAL A 202 -20.41 -6.52 -18.54
N ALA A 203 -21.64 -7.01 -18.33
CA ALA A 203 -22.59 -7.29 -19.41
C ALA A 203 -23.16 -5.98 -19.92
#